data_b15299ddca85c36e338009c59dbc4eed
#
_entry.id   b15299ddca85c36e338009c59dbc4eed
#
_cell.length_a   1.000
_cell.length_b   1.000
_cell.length_c   1.000
_cell.angle_alpha   90.00
_cell.angle_beta   90.00
_cell.angle_gamma   90.00
#
_symmetry.space_group_name_H-M   'P 1'
#
loop_
_entity.id
_entity.type
_entity.pdbx_description
1 polymer ?
#
loop_
_entity_poly.entity_id
_entity_poly.type
_entity_poly.pdbx_seq_one_letter_code
_entity_poly.pdbx_strand_id
1 'polypeptide(L)'
;MNSRSAFRSYLKGMAGLGLVRALSTVLFILAIPVALITTNIRVAVSEQLIYDHAVRSYDAAEASSIPESELLRANGEIKRYLSAEGAGPLTIQVRNDSGEIEPLFNARETAHMADVRGLVRWLFAAQVASVLTVLTVAIVLATWSPRLLAKAALWGALLTGGILAGVGILAASGFDSAWTQFHQLAFSNDFWQLDPRTDHLIQMFPEAFWQEVTTLIVMAILLEAFLIVGASVVYLLLTRPLDADLVALPVPAIAGAPGQSPPKLASPNPRQLFR
;
A
#
# COMPACT_ATOMS: atom_id res chain seq x y z
N MET A 1 31.39 -1.22 43.50
CA MET A 1 30.25 -1.18 42.54
C MET A 1 29.81 -2.64 42.31
N ASN A 2 28.59 -3.00 42.72
CA ASN A 2 28.17 -4.40 42.91
C ASN A 2 27.90 -5.08 41.55
N SER A 3 28.59 -6.17 41.23
CA SER A 3 28.48 -6.91 39.95
C SER A 3 27.03 -7.29 39.60
N ARG A 4 26.16 -7.49 40.57
CA ARG A 4 24.74 -7.78 40.42
C ARG A 4 23.94 -6.57 39.87
N SER A 5 24.29 -5.32 40.21
CA SER A 5 23.65 -4.13 39.73
C SER A 5 24.02 -3.84 38.27
N ALA A 6 25.28 -4.05 37.90
CA ALA A 6 25.78 -3.93 36.54
C ALA A 6 25.11 -4.97 35.60
N PHE A 7 24.99 -6.22 36.04
CA PHE A 7 24.33 -7.28 35.29
C PHE A 7 22.82 -7.03 35.09
N ARG A 8 22.11 -6.54 36.13
CA ARG A 8 20.69 -6.14 35.98
C ARG A 8 20.49 -4.96 35.02
N SER A 9 21.39 -3.97 35.04
CA SER A 9 21.35 -2.86 34.10
C SER A 9 21.62 -3.31 32.67
N TYR A 10 22.53 -4.22 32.45
CA TYR A 10 22.83 -4.85 31.15
C TYR A 10 21.59 -5.60 30.59
N LEU A 11 20.97 -6.46 31.43
CA LEU A 11 19.75 -7.19 31.02
C LEU A 11 18.58 -6.27 30.69
N LYS A 12 18.38 -5.17 31.45
CA LYS A 12 17.37 -4.17 31.14
C LYS A 12 17.66 -3.45 29.82
N GLY A 13 18.92 -3.15 29.52
CA GLY A 13 19.33 -2.55 28.25
C GLY A 13 19.05 -3.49 27.06
N MET A 14 19.38 -4.77 27.19
CA MET A 14 19.11 -5.77 26.15
C MET A 14 17.60 -5.97 25.92
N ALA A 15 16.79 -6.01 26.97
CA ALA A 15 15.34 -6.11 26.87
C ALA A 15 14.75 -4.85 26.19
N GLY A 16 15.27 -3.66 26.50
CA GLY A 16 14.88 -2.40 25.86
C GLY A 16 15.17 -2.39 24.36
N LEU A 17 16.36 -2.82 23.95
CA LEU A 17 16.73 -2.94 22.53
C LEU A 17 15.87 -3.95 21.79
N GLY A 18 15.53 -5.08 22.42
CA GLY A 18 14.62 -6.07 21.86
C GLY A 18 13.22 -5.51 21.62
N LEU A 19 12.69 -4.73 22.56
CA LEU A 19 11.39 -4.07 22.45
C LEU A 19 11.39 -3.03 21.32
N VAL A 20 12.39 -2.16 21.26
CA VAL A 20 12.51 -1.15 20.19
C VAL A 20 12.56 -1.82 18.82
N ARG A 21 13.32 -2.89 18.68
CA ARG A 21 13.39 -3.67 17.43
C ARG A 21 12.04 -4.26 17.04
N ALA A 22 11.30 -4.83 17.99
CA ALA A 22 9.98 -5.39 17.74
C ALA A 22 8.99 -4.31 17.32
N LEU A 23 8.93 -3.19 18.05
CA LEU A 23 8.05 -2.06 17.73
C LEU A 23 8.37 -1.45 16.35
N SER A 24 9.64 -1.25 16.02
CA SER A 24 10.05 -0.76 14.69
C SER A 24 9.64 -1.73 13.59
N THR A 25 9.77 -3.05 13.83
CA THR A 25 9.35 -4.06 12.84
C THR A 25 7.83 -4.02 12.61
N VAL A 26 7.04 -3.96 13.68
CA VAL A 26 5.57 -3.86 13.58
C VAL A 26 5.16 -2.56 12.88
N LEU A 27 5.75 -1.44 13.27
CA LEU A 27 5.48 -0.13 12.65
C LEU A 27 5.77 -0.16 11.15
N PHE A 28 6.89 -0.77 10.74
CA PHE A 28 7.24 -0.94 9.33
C PHE A 28 6.22 -1.77 8.57
N ILE A 29 5.82 -2.92 9.12
CA ILE A 29 4.81 -3.81 8.53
C ILE A 29 3.48 -3.07 8.32
N LEU A 30 3.02 -2.30 9.31
CA LEU A 30 1.77 -1.55 9.24
C LEU A 30 1.86 -0.33 8.32
N ALA A 31 3.02 0.29 8.18
CA ALA A 31 3.22 1.46 7.33
C ALA A 31 3.22 1.12 5.83
N ILE A 32 3.64 -0.09 5.43
CA ILE A 32 3.68 -0.51 4.01
C ILE A 32 2.31 -0.42 3.33
N PRO A 33 1.23 -1.07 3.82
CA PRO A 33 -0.07 -0.96 3.16
C PRO A 33 -0.57 0.49 3.10
N VAL A 34 -0.38 1.29 4.15
CA VAL A 34 -0.76 2.70 4.14
C VAL A 34 0.01 3.46 3.07
N ALA A 35 1.32 3.26 2.97
CA ALA A 35 2.16 3.92 1.97
C ALA A 35 1.76 3.53 0.53
N LEU A 36 1.55 2.24 0.25
CA LEU A 36 1.17 1.77 -1.08
C LEU A 36 -0.21 2.29 -1.49
N ILE A 37 -1.23 2.14 -0.64
CA ILE A 37 -2.59 2.57 -0.92
C ILE A 37 -2.65 4.08 -1.14
N THR A 38 -2.13 4.87 -0.21
CA THR A 38 -2.21 6.33 -0.28
C THR A 38 -1.35 6.92 -1.40
N THR A 39 -0.24 6.28 -1.76
CA THR A 39 0.60 6.72 -2.89
C THR A 39 -0.14 6.52 -4.21
N ASN A 40 -0.76 5.37 -4.44
CA ASN A 40 -1.51 5.12 -5.66
C ASN A 40 -2.76 6.01 -5.78
N ILE A 41 -3.47 6.26 -4.67
CA ILE A 41 -4.58 7.24 -4.66
C ILE A 41 -4.05 8.64 -4.97
N ARG A 42 -2.92 9.05 -4.40
CA ARG A 42 -2.34 10.37 -4.69
C ARG A 42 -1.96 10.51 -6.16
N VAL A 43 -1.37 9.49 -6.76
CA VAL A 43 -1.07 9.48 -8.20
C VAL A 43 -2.36 9.66 -9.00
N ALA A 44 -3.40 8.86 -8.71
CA ALA A 44 -4.68 8.97 -9.42
C ALA A 44 -5.30 10.37 -9.31
N VAL A 45 -5.33 10.96 -8.12
CA VAL A 45 -5.87 12.32 -7.90
C VAL A 45 -5.01 13.41 -8.55
N SER A 46 -3.72 13.17 -8.78
CA SER A 46 -2.80 14.18 -9.33
C SER A 46 -2.69 14.12 -10.86
N GLU A 47 -3.13 13.04 -11.50
CA GLU A 47 -2.96 12.83 -12.93
C GLU A 47 -4.13 13.39 -13.75
N GLN A 48 -3.84 14.38 -14.63
CA GLN A 48 -4.84 15.01 -15.50
C GLN A 48 -5.54 14.01 -16.42
N LEU A 49 -4.77 13.02 -16.91
CA LEU A 49 -5.30 12.02 -17.85
C LEU A 49 -6.48 11.22 -17.28
N ILE A 50 -6.54 11.01 -15.97
CA ILE A 50 -7.64 10.29 -15.31
C ILE A 50 -8.92 11.09 -15.40
N TYR A 51 -8.87 12.41 -15.13
CA TYR A 51 -10.03 13.29 -15.24
C TYR A 51 -10.50 13.41 -16.69
N ASP A 52 -9.56 13.58 -17.62
CA ASP A 52 -9.88 13.73 -19.05
C ASP A 52 -10.42 12.43 -19.65
N HIS A 53 -9.97 11.28 -19.15
CA HIS A 53 -10.50 9.96 -19.50
C HIS A 53 -11.99 9.84 -19.12
N ALA A 54 -12.39 10.33 -17.95
CA ALA A 54 -13.79 10.34 -17.53
C ALA A 54 -14.67 11.06 -18.56
N VAL A 55 -14.28 12.26 -18.98
CA VAL A 55 -15.05 13.07 -19.94
C VAL A 55 -15.12 12.42 -21.33
N ARG A 56 -14.00 11.84 -21.80
CA ARG A 56 -13.92 11.30 -23.17
C ARG A 56 -14.50 9.91 -23.34
N SER A 57 -14.62 9.14 -22.27
CA SER A 57 -14.98 7.71 -22.37
C SER A 57 -16.36 7.39 -21.79
N TYR A 58 -17.01 8.36 -21.15
CA TYR A 58 -18.28 8.14 -20.44
C TYR A 58 -19.37 9.12 -20.83
N ASP A 59 -19.34 9.64 -22.07
CA ASP A 59 -20.40 10.46 -22.68
C ASP A 59 -20.79 11.69 -21.84
N ALA A 60 -19.82 12.24 -21.07
CA ALA A 60 -20.08 13.33 -20.14
C ALA A 60 -20.64 14.60 -20.83
N ALA A 61 -20.18 14.88 -22.03
CA ALA A 61 -20.68 16.05 -22.82
C ALA A 61 -22.14 15.88 -23.21
N GLU A 62 -22.56 14.69 -23.65
CA GLU A 62 -23.95 14.40 -23.98
C GLU A 62 -24.83 14.41 -22.71
N ALA A 63 -24.38 13.79 -21.63
CA ALA A 63 -25.12 13.71 -20.38
C ALA A 63 -25.33 15.07 -19.72
N SER A 64 -24.34 15.97 -19.80
CA SER A 64 -24.39 17.30 -19.17
C SER A 64 -24.92 18.43 -20.09
N SER A 65 -25.01 18.23 -21.40
CA SER A 65 -25.24 19.27 -22.39
C SER A 65 -24.19 20.41 -22.32
N ILE A 66 -22.97 20.07 -21.96
CA ILE A 66 -21.82 20.98 -21.87
C ILE A 66 -20.75 20.51 -22.86
N PRO A 67 -20.19 21.40 -23.71
CA PRO A 67 -19.16 21.02 -24.67
C PRO A 67 -17.96 20.32 -24.02
N GLU A 68 -17.43 19.27 -24.64
CA GLU A 68 -16.26 18.51 -24.14
C GLU A 68 -15.09 19.43 -23.78
N SER A 69 -14.83 20.45 -24.58
CA SER A 69 -13.75 21.42 -24.34
C SER A 69 -13.91 22.19 -23.03
N GLU A 70 -15.15 22.53 -22.64
CA GLU A 70 -15.43 23.16 -21.34
C GLU A 70 -15.26 22.20 -20.18
N LEU A 71 -15.71 20.96 -20.34
CA LEU A 71 -15.51 19.90 -19.32
C LEU A 71 -14.03 19.56 -19.11
N LEU A 72 -13.24 19.46 -20.19
CA LEU A 72 -11.79 19.24 -20.08
C LEU A 72 -11.06 20.42 -19.41
N ARG A 73 -11.50 21.66 -19.69
CA ARG A 73 -11.01 22.84 -18.97
C ARG A 73 -11.37 22.77 -17.48
N ALA A 74 -12.62 22.44 -17.18
CA ALA A 74 -13.11 22.28 -15.81
C ALA A 74 -12.33 21.21 -15.03
N ASN A 75 -11.96 20.08 -15.67
CA ASN A 75 -11.11 19.05 -15.07
C ASN A 75 -9.78 19.59 -14.55
N GLY A 76 -9.16 20.52 -15.25
CA GLY A 76 -7.95 21.19 -14.78
C GLY A 76 -8.18 22.02 -13.51
N GLU A 77 -9.36 22.62 -13.37
CA GLU A 77 -9.74 23.37 -12.16
C GLU A 77 -10.09 22.45 -11.00
N ILE A 78 -10.81 21.34 -11.26
CA ILE A 78 -11.12 20.30 -10.28
C ILE A 78 -9.83 19.69 -9.71
N LYS A 79 -8.90 19.29 -10.58
CA LYS A 79 -7.60 18.74 -10.16
C LYS A 79 -6.82 19.74 -9.30
N ARG A 80 -6.73 21.00 -9.69
CA ARG A 80 -6.08 22.04 -8.88
C ARG A 80 -6.78 22.26 -7.54
N TYR A 81 -8.10 22.19 -7.52
CA TYR A 81 -8.88 22.32 -6.27
C TYR A 81 -8.61 21.17 -5.32
N LEU A 82 -8.53 19.93 -5.79
CA LEU A 82 -8.26 18.75 -4.97
C LEU A 82 -6.79 18.66 -4.56
N SER A 83 -5.86 19.21 -5.35
CA SER A 83 -4.45 19.31 -4.96
C SER A 83 -4.25 20.34 -3.85
N ALA A 84 -3.05 20.37 -3.24
CA ALA A 84 -2.72 21.31 -2.16
C ALA A 84 -2.76 22.80 -2.58
N GLU A 85 -2.72 23.08 -3.88
CA GLU A 85 -2.60 24.43 -4.45
C GLU A 85 -3.93 25.23 -4.44
N GLY A 86 -5.08 24.55 -4.39
CA GLY A 86 -6.37 25.21 -4.42
C GLY A 86 -6.75 25.90 -3.10
N ALA A 87 -7.13 27.18 -3.15
CA ALA A 87 -7.70 27.92 -2.03
C ALA A 87 -9.16 28.33 -2.33
N GLY A 88 -10.00 28.41 -1.29
CA GLY A 88 -11.38 28.85 -1.43
C GLY A 88 -12.37 27.78 -1.91
N PRO A 89 -13.64 28.16 -2.17
CA PRO A 89 -14.68 27.28 -2.69
C PRO A 89 -14.43 26.92 -4.15
N LEU A 90 -14.99 25.79 -4.59
CA LEU A 90 -14.96 25.40 -6.00
C LEU A 90 -16.00 26.22 -6.77
N THR A 91 -15.56 27.11 -7.63
CA THR A 91 -16.42 27.97 -8.46
C THR A 91 -15.96 27.87 -9.91
N ILE A 92 -16.56 26.95 -10.66
CA ILE A 92 -16.26 26.75 -12.08
C ILE A 92 -17.43 27.23 -12.89
N GLN A 93 -17.18 28.10 -13.85
CA GLN A 93 -18.16 28.57 -14.82
C GLN A 93 -17.90 27.84 -16.13
N VAL A 94 -18.95 27.38 -16.78
CA VAL A 94 -18.91 26.73 -18.09
C VAL A 94 -19.88 27.40 -19.05
N ARG A 95 -19.61 27.28 -20.34
CA ARG A 95 -20.54 27.64 -21.39
C ARG A 95 -21.26 26.39 -21.87
N ASN A 96 -22.60 26.38 -21.73
CA ASN A 96 -23.40 25.24 -22.18
C ASN A 96 -23.59 25.28 -23.72
N ASP A 97 -24.25 24.28 -24.29
CA ASP A 97 -24.50 24.16 -25.73
C ASP A 97 -25.39 25.30 -26.30
N SER A 98 -26.18 25.94 -25.46
CA SER A 98 -26.98 27.12 -25.83
C SER A 98 -26.14 28.41 -25.85
N GLY A 99 -24.87 28.36 -25.42
CA GLY A 99 -23.96 29.50 -25.34
C GLY A 99 -24.08 30.33 -24.06
N GLU A 100 -24.88 29.90 -23.10
CA GLU A 100 -25.05 30.57 -21.81
C GLU A 100 -23.92 30.20 -20.87
N ILE A 101 -23.54 31.14 -19.99
CA ILE A 101 -22.53 30.88 -18.94
C ILE A 101 -23.26 30.59 -17.65
N GLU A 102 -22.95 29.41 -17.07
CA GLU A 102 -23.56 28.95 -15.85
C GLU A 102 -22.55 28.31 -14.91
N PRO A 103 -22.83 28.22 -13.60
CA PRO A 103 -22.00 27.43 -12.66
C PRO A 103 -22.07 25.96 -13.05
N LEU A 104 -20.89 25.30 -13.18
CA LEU A 104 -20.82 23.87 -13.47
C LEU A 104 -21.47 23.04 -12.37
N PHE A 105 -21.26 23.40 -11.11
CA PHE A 105 -21.75 22.67 -9.96
C PHE A 105 -22.74 23.47 -9.14
N ASN A 106 -23.80 22.82 -8.70
CA ASN A 106 -24.75 23.38 -7.75
C ASN A 106 -24.18 23.41 -6.31
N ALA A 107 -24.94 23.96 -5.36
CA ALA A 107 -24.49 24.11 -3.98
C ALA A 107 -24.20 22.77 -3.27
N ARG A 108 -24.98 21.71 -3.59
CA ARG A 108 -24.82 20.37 -3.04
C ARG A 108 -23.55 19.71 -3.52
N GLU A 109 -23.29 19.75 -4.82
CA GLU A 109 -22.08 19.24 -5.45
C GLU A 109 -20.83 19.97 -4.95
N THR A 110 -20.90 21.29 -4.83
CA THR A 110 -19.81 22.11 -4.29
C THR A 110 -19.51 21.77 -2.82
N ALA A 111 -20.55 21.54 -2.01
CA ALA A 111 -20.37 21.10 -0.63
C ALA A 111 -19.73 19.71 -0.57
N HIS A 112 -20.20 18.76 -1.39
CA HIS A 112 -19.58 17.43 -1.48
C HIS A 112 -18.10 17.51 -1.90
N MET A 113 -17.79 18.33 -2.91
CA MET A 113 -16.40 18.52 -3.34
C MET A 113 -15.50 19.14 -2.26
N ALA A 114 -16.06 19.95 -1.36
CA ALA A 114 -15.32 20.44 -0.19
C ALA A 114 -14.97 19.32 0.81
N ASP A 115 -15.91 18.39 1.02
CA ASP A 115 -15.67 17.19 1.85
C ASP A 115 -14.64 16.26 1.21
N VAL A 116 -14.76 15.99 -0.11
CA VAL A 116 -13.78 15.21 -0.88
C VAL A 116 -12.38 15.82 -0.78
N ARG A 117 -12.26 17.15 -0.89
CA ARG A 117 -10.99 17.84 -0.72
C ARG A 117 -10.40 17.65 0.68
N GLY A 118 -11.25 17.69 1.71
CA GLY A 118 -10.85 17.39 3.09
C GLY A 118 -10.25 15.99 3.23
N LEU A 119 -10.93 15.00 2.67
CA LEU A 119 -10.47 13.61 2.63
C LEU A 119 -9.15 13.46 1.87
N VAL A 120 -9.03 14.06 0.68
CA VAL A 120 -7.81 14.02 -0.15
C VAL A 120 -6.61 14.63 0.60
N ARG A 121 -6.79 15.76 1.28
CA ARG A 121 -5.73 16.37 2.11
C ARG A 121 -5.26 15.45 3.23
N TRP A 122 -6.21 14.81 3.91
CA TRP A 122 -5.87 13.83 4.94
C TRP A 122 -5.10 12.63 4.34
N LEU A 123 -5.53 12.09 3.21
CA LEU A 123 -4.83 11.02 2.49
C LEU A 123 -3.40 11.44 2.08
N PHE A 124 -3.22 12.66 1.60
CA PHE A 124 -1.88 13.16 1.24
C PHE A 124 -0.97 13.31 2.46
N ALA A 125 -1.51 13.76 3.59
CA ALA A 125 -0.76 13.81 4.85
C ALA A 125 -0.37 12.41 5.33
N ALA A 126 -1.31 11.45 5.28
CA ALA A 126 -1.07 10.06 5.62
C ALA A 126 -0.03 9.41 4.69
N GLN A 127 -0.07 9.72 3.39
CA GLN A 127 0.91 9.28 2.41
C GLN A 127 2.33 9.77 2.78
N VAL A 128 2.51 11.06 3.02
CA VAL A 128 3.81 11.61 3.39
C VAL A 128 4.31 10.98 4.69
N ALA A 129 3.46 10.90 5.72
CA ALA A 129 3.82 10.31 7.01
C ALA A 129 4.21 8.82 6.88
N SER A 130 3.44 8.03 6.13
CA SER A 130 3.70 6.60 5.95
C SER A 130 4.96 6.34 5.13
N VAL A 131 5.20 7.08 4.05
CA VAL A 131 6.43 6.99 3.24
C VAL A 131 7.66 7.35 4.07
N LEU A 132 7.62 8.46 4.81
CA LEU A 132 8.73 8.84 5.70
C LEU A 132 8.97 7.77 6.77
N THR A 133 7.90 7.19 7.32
CA THR A 133 8.00 6.08 8.28
C THR A 133 8.66 4.86 7.64
N VAL A 134 8.21 4.44 6.46
CA VAL A 134 8.79 3.31 5.74
C VAL A 134 10.27 3.55 5.47
N LEU A 135 10.66 4.70 4.93
CA LEU A 135 12.05 5.02 4.62
C LEU A 135 12.94 5.04 5.87
N THR A 136 12.51 5.75 6.92
CA THR A 136 13.28 5.88 8.15
C THR A 136 13.45 4.53 8.86
N VAL A 137 12.36 3.79 9.00
CA VAL A 137 12.40 2.49 9.69
C VAL A 137 13.11 1.44 8.85
N ALA A 138 13.03 1.49 7.52
CA ALA A 138 13.82 0.62 6.63
C ALA A 138 15.32 0.79 6.88
N ILE A 139 15.81 2.04 6.98
CA ILE A 139 17.22 2.33 7.30
C ILE A 139 17.58 1.72 8.66
N VAL A 140 16.77 1.95 9.69
CA VAL A 140 17.01 1.39 11.04
C VAL A 140 17.03 -0.14 11.02
N LEU A 141 16.06 -0.79 10.39
CA LEU A 141 16.01 -2.25 10.30
C LEU A 141 17.19 -2.81 9.48
N ALA A 142 17.61 -2.11 8.40
CA ALA A 142 18.77 -2.52 7.61
C ALA A 142 20.08 -2.48 8.41
N THR A 143 20.26 -1.48 9.28
CA THR A 143 21.46 -1.41 10.16
C THR A 143 21.48 -2.54 11.21
N TRP A 144 20.33 -2.99 11.68
CA TRP A 144 20.25 -4.10 12.63
C TRP A 144 20.36 -5.46 11.94
N SER A 145 19.61 -5.68 10.86
CA SER A 145 19.64 -6.91 10.09
C SER A 145 18.90 -6.74 8.76
N PRO A 146 19.59 -6.76 7.63
CA PRO A 146 18.94 -6.74 6.31
C PRO A 146 17.93 -7.88 6.11
N ARG A 147 18.17 -9.04 6.73
CA ARG A 147 17.20 -10.16 6.71
C ARG A 147 15.93 -9.86 7.50
N LEU A 148 16.02 -9.08 8.59
CA LEU A 148 14.85 -8.64 9.32
C LEU A 148 14.02 -7.65 8.49
N LEU A 149 14.69 -6.70 7.81
CA LEU A 149 14.03 -5.79 6.87
C LEU A 149 13.29 -6.57 5.77
N ALA A 150 13.94 -7.54 5.14
CA ALA A 150 13.31 -8.35 4.10
C ALA A 150 12.09 -9.15 4.62
N LYS A 151 12.17 -9.71 5.83
CA LYS A 151 11.02 -10.37 6.46
C LYS A 151 9.89 -9.39 6.77
N ALA A 152 10.21 -8.21 7.29
CA ALA A 152 9.21 -7.18 7.58
C ALA A 152 8.55 -6.66 6.30
N ALA A 153 9.31 -6.45 5.22
CA ALA A 153 8.79 -6.07 3.90
C ALA A 153 7.86 -7.15 3.32
N LEU A 154 8.25 -8.42 3.42
CA LEU A 154 7.42 -9.56 3.03
C LEU A 154 6.07 -9.55 3.77
N TRP A 155 6.08 -9.42 5.08
CA TRP A 155 4.85 -9.40 5.87
C TRP A 155 4.00 -8.16 5.62
N GLY A 156 4.61 -6.99 5.40
CA GLY A 156 3.89 -5.77 5.03
C GLY A 156 3.19 -5.90 3.68
N ALA A 157 3.86 -6.46 2.67
CA ALA A 157 3.28 -6.71 1.36
C ALA A 157 2.16 -7.77 1.40
N LEU A 158 2.33 -8.86 2.17
CA LEU A 158 1.28 -9.84 2.38
C LEU A 158 0.07 -9.25 3.12
N LEU A 159 0.30 -8.39 4.11
CA LEU A 159 -0.77 -7.65 4.80
C LEU A 159 -1.53 -6.75 3.82
N THR A 160 -0.82 -6.05 2.91
CA THR A 160 -1.45 -5.25 1.85
C THR A 160 -2.37 -6.12 0.98
N GLY A 161 -1.88 -7.27 0.50
CA GLY A 161 -2.68 -8.22 -0.26
C GLY A 161 -3.90 -8.72 0.52
N GLY A 162 -3.75 -9.01 1.81
CA GLY A 162 -4.84 -9.43 2.69
C GLY A 162 -5.91 -8.35 2.88
N ILE A 163 -5.51 -7.07 3.04
CA ILE A 163 -6.43 -5.93 3.12
C ILE A 163 -7.21 -5.79 1.82
N LEU A 164 -6.54 -5.82 0.66
CA LEU A 164 -7.21 -5.70 -0.64
C LEU A 164 -8.14 -6.88 -0.92
N ALA A 165 -7.75 -8.10 -0.53
CA ALA A 165 -8.63 -9.26 -0.62
C ALA A 165 -9.89 -9.10 0.25
N GLY A 166 -9.74 -8.59 1.48
CA GLY A 166 -10.87 -8.27 2.35
C GLY A 166 -11.83 -7.24 1.75
N VAL A 167 -11.28 -6.14 1.21
CA VAL A 167 -12.07 -5.14 0.48
C VAL A 167 -12.76 -5.73 -0.74
N GLY A 168 -12.05 -6.56 -1.52
CA GLY A 168 -12.60 -7.26 -2.69
C GLY A 168 -13.76 -8.20 -2.33
N ILE A 169 -13.69 -8.91 -1.20
CA ILE A 169 -14.78 -9.75 -0.70
C ILE A 169 -15.99 -8.88 -0.33
N LEU A 170 -15.79 -7.75 0.34
CA LEU A 170 -16.87 -6.81 0.65
C LEU A 170 -17.52 -6.23 -0.61
N ALA A 171 -16.71 -5.97 -1.65
CA ALA A 171 -17.19 -5.48 -2.94
C ALA A 171 -17.79 -6.59 -3.83
N ALA A 172 -17.72 -7.88 -3.44
CA ALA A 172 -18.29 -8.99 -4.21
C ALA A 172 -19.83 -8.95 -4.30
N SER A 173 -20.51 -8.18 -3.43
CA SER A 173 -21.95 -7.90 -3.52
C SER A 173 -22.32 -6.90 -4.63
N GLY A 174 -21.35 -6.30 -5.29
CA GLY A 174 -21.46 -5.28 -6.32
C GLY A 174 -20.72 -4.01 -5.95
N PHE A 175 -20.18 -3.32 -6.97
CA PHE A 175 -19.42 -2.08 -6.79
C PHE A 175 -20.30 -0.97 -6.18
N ASP A 176 -21.54 -0.82 -6.66
CA ASP A 176 -22.52 0.16 -6.14
C ASP A 176 -22.69 0.07 -4.61
N SER A 177 -22.87 -1.15 -4.09
CA SER A 177 -22.97 -1.38 -2.64
C SER A 177 -21.70 -0.96 -1.89
N ALA A 178 -20.52 -1.32 -2.41
CA ALA A 178 -19.24 -0.95 -1.81
C ALA A 178 -19.00 0.58 -1.89
N TRP A 179 -19.39 1.20 -2.99
CA TRP A 179 -19.31 2.64 -3.23
C TRP A 179 -20.20 3.43 -2.25
N THR A 180 -21.42 2.97 -2.06
CA THR A 180 -22.35 3.53 -1.06
C THR A 180 -21.80 3.40 0.36
N GLN A 181 -21.29 2.22 0.75
CA GLN A 181 -20.69 2.01 2.07
C GLN A 181 -19.46 2.90 2.29
N PHE A 182 -18.61 3.05 1.27
CA PHE A 182 -17.47 3.97 1.33
C PHE A 182 -17.93 5.40 1.64
N HIS A 183 -18.95 5.91 0.94
CA HIS A 183 -19.45 7.27 1.18
C HIS A 183 -20.03 7.44 2.57
N GLN A 184 -20.79 6.46 3.06
CA GLN A 184 -21.34 6.47 4.42
C GLN A 184 -20.26 6.45 5.52
N LEU A 185 -19.12 5.82 5.26
CA LEU A 185 -17.96 5.80 6.17
C LEU A 185 -17.13 7.09 6.08
N ALA A 186 -16.98 7.64 4.89
CA ALA A 186 -16.12 8.78 4.63
C ALA A 186 -16.79 10.12 4.98
N PHE A 187 -18.12 10.22 4.85
CA PHE A 187 -18.87 11.46 4.98
C PHE A 187 -20.01 11.33 5.99
N SER A 188 -20.21 12.36 6.81
CA SER A 188 -21.25 12.39 7.83
C SER A 188 -22.57 13.04 7.35
N ASN A 189 -22.64 13.40 6.07
CA ASN A 189 -23.80 14.07 5.43
C ASN A 189 -24.20 13.33 4.16
N ASP A 190 -25.28 13.81 3.50
CA ASP A 190 -25.88 13.19 2.32
C ASP A 190 -25.56 13.93 0.99
N PHE A 191 -24.59 14.86 0.99
CA PHE A 191 -24.29 15.66 -0.20
C PHE A 191 -23.70 14.82 -1.36
N TRP A 192 -23.18 13.64 -1.08
CA TRP A 192 -22.67 12.67 -2.05
C TRP A 192 -23.77 11.92 -2.84
N GLN A 193 -25.03 11.96 -2.38
CA GLN A 193 -26.14 11.33 -3.08
C GLN A 193 -26.61 12.25 -4.23
N LEU A 194 -25.96 12.14 -5.37
CA LEU A 194 -26.20 12.97 -6.55
C LEU A 194 -27.24 12.33 -7.49
N ASP A 195 -28.01 13.17 -8.18
CA ASP A 195 -28.98 12.74 -9.19
C ASP A 195 -28.33 12.80 -10.59
N PRO A 196 -28.14 11.67 -11.30
CA PRO A 196 -27.50 11.64 -12.61
C PRO A 196 -28.26 12.41 -13.70
N ARG A 197 -29.52 12.82 -13.43
CA ARG A 197 -30.34 13.62 -14.39
C ARG A 197 -30.05 15.11 -14.27
N THR A 198 -29.51 15.59 -13.14
CA THR A 198 -29.39 17.01 -12.84
C THR A 198 -28.05 17.46 -12.33
N ASP A 199 -27.26 16.54 -11.79
CA ASP A 199 -26.00 16.88 -11.13
C ASP A 199 -24.81 16.56 -12.06
N HIS A 200 -24.07 17.60 -12.44
CA HIS A 200 -22.99 17.48 -13.42
C HIS A 200 -21.79 16.69 -12.89
N LEU A 201 -21.56 16.67 -11.59
CA LEU A 201 -20.44 15.91 -11.01
C LEU A 201 -20.57 14.41 -11.27
N ILE A 202 -21.76 13.82 -11.11
CA ILE A 202 -21.99 12.40 -11.41
C ILE A 202 -22.09 12.14 -12.93
N GLN A 203 -22.50 13.14 -13.73
CA GLN A 203 -22.49 13.05 -15.20
C GLN A 203 -21.05 13.06 -15.75
N MET A 204 -20.14 13.83 -15.12
CA MET A 204 -18.72 13.85 -15.49
C MET A 204 -17.95 12.63 -14.98
N PHE A 205 -18.29 12.13 -13.81
CA PHE A 205 -17.60 11.04 -13.12
C PHE A 205 -18.58 9.97 -12.67
N PRO A 206 -19.16 9.21 -13.61
CA PRO A 206 -20.16 8.18 -13.27
C PRO A 206 -19.56 7.00 -12.51
N GLU A 207 -20.42 6.18 -11.93
CA GLU A 207 -20.01 5.02 -11.14
C GLU A 207 -19.07 4.07 -11.91
N ALA A 208 -19.33 3.83 -13.19
CA ALA A 208 -18.49 2.99 -14.06
C ALA A 208 -17.04 3.51 -14.15
N PHE A 209 -16.85 4.82 -14.22
CA PHE A 209 -15.53 5.45 -14.16
C PHE A 209 -14.82 5.14 -12.82
N TRP A 210 -15.53 5.29 -11.71
CA TRP A 210 -14.96 5.02 -10.38
C TRP A 210 -14.61 3.54 -10.20
N GLN A 211 -15.42 2.65 -10.75
CA GLN A 211 -15.11 1.20 -10.76
C GLN A 211 -13.84 0.90 -11.54
N GLU A 212 -13.67 1.51 -12.72
CA GLU A 212 -12.46 1.35 -13.54
C GLU A 212 -11.23 1.89 -12.80
N VAL A 213 -11.26 3.13 -12.34
CA VAL A 213 -10.12 3.76 -11.63
C VAL A 213 -9.75 2.99 -10.37
N THR A 214 -10.73 2.56 -9.58
CA THR A 214 -10.49 1.75 -8.38
C THR A 214 -9.83 0.42 -8.75
N THR A 215 -10.28 -0.23 -9.82
CA THR A 215 -9.69 -1.48 -10.32
C THR A 215 -8.23 -1.28 -10.73
N LEU A 216 -7.92 -0.21 -11.47
CA LEU A 216 -6.55 0.12 -11.87
C LEU A 216 -5.64 0.38 -10.65
N ILE A 217 -6.12 1.13 -9.67
CA ILE A 217 -5.40 1.38 -8.41
C ILE A 217 -5.12 0.06 -7.68
N VAL A 218 -6.12 -0.80 -7.52
CA VAL A 218 -5.96 -2.11 -6.86
C VAL A 218 -4.94 -2.97 -7.59
N MET A 219 -5.01 -3.03 -8.93
CA MET A 219 -4.04 -3.79 -9.73
C MET A 219 -2.61 -3.26 -9.59
N ALA A 220 -2.43 -1.94 -9.57
CA ALA A 220 -1.12 -1.33 -9.36
C ALA A 220 -0.55 -1.69 -7.98
N ILE A 221 -1.36 -1.59 -6.91
CA ILE A 221 -0.95 -1.96 -5.55
C ILE A 221 -0.61 -3.46 -5.45
N LEU A 222 -1.39 -4.33 -6.09
CA LEU A 222 -1.11 -5.77 -6.10
C LEU A 222 0.18 -6.09 -6.84
N LEU A 223 0.48 -5.41 -7.95
CA LEU A 223 1.75 -5.54 -8.66
C LEU A 223 2.92 -5.09 -7.77
N GLU A 224 2.83 -3.93 -7.13
CA GLU A 224 3.85 -3.43 -6.21
C GLU A 224 4.07 -4.41 -5.04
N ALA A 225 3.00 -4.89 -4.42
CA ALA A 225 3.08 -5.88 -3.34
C ALA A 225 3.73 -7.18 -3.83
N PHE A 226 3.37 -7.67 -5.00
CA PHE A 226 3.99 -8.84 -5.63
C PHE A 226 5.49 -8.68 -5.86
N LEU A 227 5.92 -7.52 -6.35
CA LEU A 227 7.34 -7.20 -6.53
C LEU A 227 8.11 -7.17 -5.20
N ILE A 228 7.51 -6.59 -4.15
CA ILE A 228 8.09 -6.58 -2.80
C ILE A 228 8.21 -8.01 -2.24
N VAL A 229 7.17 -8.84 -2.41
CA VAL A 229 7.20 -10.25 -2.00
C VAL A 229 8.31 -10.99 -2.74
N GLY A 230 8.37 -10.86 -4.07
CA GLY A 230 9.38 -11.53 -4.90
C GLY A 230 10.81 -11.12 -4.50
N ALA A 231 11.08 -9.83 -4.39
CA ALA A 231 12.39 -9.32 -3.98
C ALA A 231 12.77 -9.80 -2.56
N SER A 232 11.82 -9.78 -1.63
CA SER A 232 12.04 -10.26 -0.26
C SER A 232 12.36 -11.74 -0.20
N VAL A 233 11.60 -12.57 -0.92
CA VAL A 233 11.81 -14.03 -0.99
C VAL A 233 13.16 -14.35 -1.62
N VAL A 234 13.48 -13.75 -2.77
CA VAL A 234 14.77 -13.95 -3.44
C VAL A 234 15.94 -13.59 -2.51
N TYR A 235 15.87 -12.42 -1.87
CA TYR A 235 16.89 -12.00 -0.92
C TYR A 235 17.04 -12.98 0.25
N LEU A 236 15.94 -13.45 0.83
CA LEU A 236 15.95 -14.39 1.96
C LEU A 236 16.51 -15.76 1.57
N LEU A 237 16.26 -16.23 0.35
CA LEU A 237 16.81 -17.47 -0.18
C LEU A 237 18.31 -17.35 -0.43
N LEU A 238 18.76 -16.30 -1.10
CA LEU A 238 20.18 -16.07 -1.43
C LEU A 238 21.06 -15.84 -0.18
N THR A 239 20.49 -15.32 0.89
CA THR A 239 21.22 -15.05 2.14
C THR A 239 20.96 -16.11 3.21
N ARG A 240 20.47 -17.28 2.87
CA ARG A 240 20.24 -18.37 3.82
C ARG A 240 21.55 -18.73 4.52
N PRO A 241 21.60 -18.82 5.86
CA PRO A 241 22.77 -19.37 6.54
C PRO A 241 23.00 -20.79 6.02
N LEU A 242 24.23 -21.13 5.70
CA LEU A 242 24.61 -22.53 5.44
C LEU A 242 24.37 -23.27 6.74
N ASP A 243 23.61 -24.37 6.70
CA ASP A 243 23.37 -25.21 7.86
C ASP A 243 24.70 -25.67 8.40
N ALA A 244 24.97 -25.41 9.69
CA ALA A 244 26.22 -25.79 10.34
C ALA A 244 26.49 -27.32 10.27
N ASP A 245 25.43 -28.10 10.07
CA ASP A 245 25.50 -29.55 9.90
C ASP A 245 26.16 -29.97 8.57
N LEU A 246 26.19 -29.13 7.52
CA LEU A 246 26.93 -29.41 6.29
C LEU A 246 28.44 -29.08 6.41
N VAL A 247 28.81 -28.26 7.38
CA VAL A 247 30.23 -27.90 7.64
C VAL A 247 30.90 -28.95 8.57
N ALA A 248 30.10 -29.75 9.26
CA ALA A 248 30.56 -30.84 10.13
C ALA A 248 30.77 -32.19 9.39
N LEU A 249 31.11 -32.15 8.11
CA LEU A 249 31.67 -33.35 7.49
C LEU A 249 32.98 -33.64 8.20
N PRO A 250 33.14 -34.88 8.81
CA PRO A 250 34.38 -35.22 9.44
C PRO A 250 35.49 -35.10 8.40
N VAL A 251 36.46 -34.22 8.66
CA VAL A 251 37.67 -34.15 7.86
C VAL A 251 38.24 -35.57 7.85
N PRO A 252 38.37 -36.23 6.69
CA PRO A 252 38.96 -37.56 6.67
C PRO A 252 40.31 -37.43 7.34
N ALA A 253 40.52 -38.21 8.43
CA ALA A 253 41.78 -38.23 9.12
C ALA A 253 42.87 -38.58 8.08
N ILE A 254 43.72 -37.60 7.79
CA ILE A 254 44.89 -37.85 6.96
C ILE A 254 45.69 -38.94 7.67
N ALA A 255 45.65 -40.15 7.14
CA ALA A 255 46.44 -41.27 7.58
C ALA A 255 47.93 -40.93 7.44
N GLY A 256 48.60 -40.61 8.56
CA GLY A 256 49.99 -40.26 8.50
C GLY A 256 50.64 -39.74 9.77
N ALA A 257 50.24 -40.26 10.96
CA ALA A 257 51.10 -40.17 12.12
C ALA A 257 51.65 -41.60 12.44
N PRO A 258 52.97 -41.84 12.41
CA PRO A 258 53.50 -43.15 12.70
C PRO A 258 53.30 -43.43 14.21
N GLY A 259 52.44 -44.39 14.53
CA GLY A 259 52.26 -44.88 15.89
C GLY A 259 50.85 -45.16 16.41
N GLN A 260 49.79 -44.91 15.67
CA GLN A 260 48.45 -45.26 16.11
C GLN A 260 47.88 -46.44 15.32
N SER A 261 47.60 -47.54 16.02
CA SER A 261 46.91 -48.70 15.44
C SER A 261 45.50 -48.29 14.95
N PRO A 262 45.04 -48.74 13.78
CA PRO A 262 43.72 -48.40 13.26
C PRO A 262 42.62 -48.90 14.22
N PRO A 263 41.53 -48.14 14.39
CA PRO A 263 40.40 -48.59 15.18
C PRO A 263 39.78 -49.81 14.49
N LYS A 264 39.54 -50.88 15.27
CA LYS A 264 38.85 -52.09 14.80
C LYS A 264 37.46 -51.69 14.29
N LEU A 265 37.27 -51.82 12.99
CA LEU A 265 35.94 -51.72 12.36
C LEU A 265 35.07 -52.85 12.97
N ALA A 266 34.04 -52.48 13.73
CA ALA A 266 33.02 -53.40 14.16
C ALA A 266 32.32 -54.00 12.92
N SER A 267 32.31 -55.31 12.77
CA SER A 267 31.61 -56.00 11.70
C SER A 267 30.11 -55.70 11.77
N PRO A 268 29.47 -55.39 10.67
CA PRO A 268 28.03 -55.16 10.70
C PRO A 268 27.27 -56.43 11.09
N ASN A 269 26.34 -56.27 12.03
CA ASN A 269 25.48 -57.34 12.49
C ASN A 269 24.53 -57.80 11.37
N PRO A 270 24.58 -59.08 10.93
CA PRO A 270 23.81 -59.60 9.80
C PRO A 270 22.28 -59.53 9.93
N ARG A 271 21.76 -59.16 11.11
CA ARG A 271 20.31 -59.17 11.41
C ARG A 271 19.55 -57.90 11.08
N GLN A 272 20.18 -56.87 10.47
CA GLN A 272 19.49 -55.62 10.12
C GLN A 272 19.24 -55.43 8.60
N LEU A 273 19.50 -56.45 7.78
CA LEU A 273 19.31 -56.36 6.32
C LEU A 273 17.92 -56.84 5.83
N PHE A 274 17.00 -57.18 6.73
CA PHE A 274 15.62 -57.53 6.33
C PHE A 274 14.63 -56.94 7.35
N ARG A 275 14.29 -55.69 7.15
CA ARG A 275 12.97 -55.10 7.46
C ARG A 275 12.72 -53.89 6.58
#